data_609daf8fb7acb2e53e957b2ca8dabbec
#
_entry.id   609daf8fb7acb2e53e957b2ca8dabbec
#
_cell.length_a   1.000
_cell.length_b   1.000
_cell.length_c   1.000
_cell.angle_alpha   90.00
_cell.angle_beta   90.00
_cell.angle_gamma   90.00
#
_symmetry.space_group_name_H-M   'P 1'
#
loop_
_entity.id
_entity.type
_entity.pdbx_description
1 polymer ?
#
loop_
_entity_poly.entity_id
_entity_poly.type
_entity_poly.pdbx_seq_one_letter_code
_entity_poly.pdbx_strand_id
1 'polypeptide(L)'
;RSTWRAEARNGRGPAETLARVNRALCQDIHTGAFVTLLYAVLDPETRQLDLSSAGHPLPLLHNDGTVQEIEIYGLPLGLKSDATYQKVHCTLSPGDTLLLYTDGVTESLNLSRELFGLERLIKLVQEHDNCVAAPLIQRVLATARAYSGRAGQADDATVVVLKTCPRTVPSPGHRSSAPRPS
;
A
#
# COMPACT_ATOMS: atom_id res chain seq x y z
N ARG A 1 -15.94 2.47 11.13
CA ARG A 1 -15.53 3.52 10.14
C ARG A 1 -15.42 4.92 10.80
N SER A 2 -16.28 5.29 11.75
CA SER A 2 -16.25 6.61 12.41
C SER A 2 -15.02 6.80 13.30
N THR A 3 -14.68 5.83 14.13
CA THR A 3 -13.53 5.84 15.04
C THR A 3 -12.21 6.06 14.29
N TRP A 4 -12.01 5.32 13.18
CA TRP A 4 -10.83 5.46 12.33
C TRP A 4 -10.65 6.90 11.81
N ARG A 5 -11.70 7.48 11.23
CA ARG A 5 -11.64 8.84 10.67
C ARG A 5 -11.34 9.91 11.72
N ALA A 6 -11.84 9.74 12.94
CA ALA A 6 -11.58 10.65 14.04
C ALA A 6 -10.10 10.60 14.47
N GLU A 7 -9.54 9.40 14.64
CA GLU A 7 -8.16 9.23 15.08
C GLU A 7 -7.14 9.60 13.99
N ALA A 8 -7.39 9.31 12.72
CA ALA A 8 -6.50 9.66 11.62
C ALA A 8 -6.34 11.18 11.40
N ARG A 9 -7.33 11.99 11.80
CA ARG A 9 -7.30 13.47 11.68
C ARG A 9 -6.53 14.16 12.79
N ASN A 10 -6.19 13.47 13.86
CA ASN A 10 -5.57 14.07 15.04
C ASN A 10 -4.05 14.33 14.91
N GLY A 11 -3.47 14.18 13.70
CA GLY A 11 -2.05 14.45 13.43
C GLY A 11 -1.07 13.51 14.14
N ARG A 12 -1.56 12.39 14.66
CA ARG A 12 -0.74 11.37 15.31
C ARG A 12 -0.08 10.46 14.28
N GLY A 13 1.07 9.93 14.64
CA GLY A 13 1.74 8.94 13.79
C GLY A 13 0.95 7.62 13.66
N PRO A 14 1.25 6.79 12.63
CA PRO A 14 0.46 5.61 12.31
C PRO A 14 0.38 4.60 13.44
N ALA A 15 1.45 4.36 14.18
CA ALA A 15 1.48 3.39 15.29
C ALA A 15 0.55 3.79 16.44
N GLU A 16 0.56 5.07 16.85
CA GLU A 16 -0.33 5.57 17.92
C GLU A 16 -1.80 5.51 17.47
N THR A 17 -2.05 5.85 16.22
CA THR A 17 -3.39 5.77 15.63
C THR A 17 -3.93 4.33 15.67
N LEU A 18 -3.13 3.33 15.24
CA LEU A 18 -3.53 1.92 15.33
C LEU A 18 -3.81 1.48 16.77
N ALA A 19 -2.96 1.86 17.74
CA ALA A 19 -3.15 1.49 19.14
C ALA A 19 -4.45 2.07 19.74
N ARG A 20 -4.86 3.27 19.34
CA ARG A 20 -6.11 3.89 19.76
C ARG A 20 -7.33 3.25 19.12
N VAL A 21 -7.25 3.02 17.81
CA VAL A 21 -8.32 2.32 17.08
C VAL A 21 -8.50 0.92 17.63
N ASN A 22 -7.41 0.21 17.91
CA ASN A 22 -7.46 -1.12 18.51
C ASN A 22 -8.19 -1.14 19.85
N ARG A 23 -7.84 -0.21 20.75
CA ARG A 23 -8.52 -0.10 22.05
C ARG A 23 -10.03 0.15 21.93
N ALA A 24 -10.44 1.01 21.02
CA ALA A 24 -11.85 1.27 20.76
C ALA A 24 -12.53 0.03 20.16
N LEU A 25 -11.91 -0.62 19.20
CA LEU A 25 -12.47 -1.83 18.57
C LEU A 25 -12.62 -2.99 19.55
N CYS A 26 -11.66 -3.19 20.45
CA CYS A 26 -11.78 -4.25 21.49
C CYS A 26 -12.96 -4.04 22.46
N GLN A 27 -13.51 -2.82 22.55
CA GLN A 27 -14.71 -2.54 23.33
C GLN A 27 -16.00 -2.88 22.55
N ASP A 28 -15.95 -2.74 21.22
CA ASP A 28 -17.12 -2.85 20.34
C ASP A 28 -17.26 -4.23 19.68
N ILE A 29 -16.15 -4.95 19.48
CA ILE A 29 -16.13 -6.22 18.76
C ILE A 29 -16.46 -7.38 19.73
N HIS A 30 -17.44 -8.20 19.34
CA HIS A 30 -17.76 -9.43 20.03
C HIS A 30 -16.67 -10.50 19.82
N THR A 31 -16.53 -11.42 20.76
CA THR A 31 -15.51 -12.48 20.84
C THR A 31 -15.23 -13.15 19.49
N GLY A 32 -13.98 -13.08 19.04
CA GLY A 32 -13.44 -13.81 17.89
C GLY A 32 -13.35 -13.04 16.58
N ALA A 33 -13.91 -11.84 16.47
CA ALA A 33 -13.73 -11.01 15.29
C ALA A 33 -12.44 -10.17 15.41
N PHE A 34 -11.76 -9.96 14.28
CA PHE A 34 -10.58 -9.11 14.19
C PHE A 34 -10.55 -8.38 12.84
N VAL A 35 -9.71 -7.36 12.75
CA VAL A 35 -9.51 -6.60 11.52
C VAL A 35 -8.01 -6.47 11.24
N THR A 36 -7.60 -6.80 10.02
CA THR A 36 -6.26 -6.46 9.55
C THR A 36 -6.24 -5.07 8.94
N LEU A 37 -5.17 -4.32 9.17
CA LEU A 37 -5.05 -2.96 8.68
C LEU A 37 -3.59 -2.56 8.50
N LEU A 38 -3.29 -1.99 7.34
CA LEU A 38 -2.06 -1.24 7.10
C LEU A 38 -2.41 0.25 7.05
N TYR A 39 -1.70 1.05 7.83
CA TYR A 39 -1.83 2.50 7.82
C TYR A 39 -0.54 3.16 7.37
N ALA A 40 -0.65 3.98 6.34
CA ALA A 40 0.45 4.72 5.75
C ALA A 40 0.15 6.21 5.73
N VAL A 41 1.14 7.03 6.08
CA VAL A 41 1.12 8.48 6.01
C VAL A 41 2.28 8.92 5.13
N LEU A 42 1.98 9.54 3.99
CA LEU A 42 2.95 10.08 3.06
C LEU A 42 2.99 11.61 3.15
N ASP A 43 4.19 12.15 3.31
CA ASP A 43 4.46 13.56 3.02
C ASP A 43 4.86 13.68 1.53
N PRO A 44 4.03 14.30 0.69
CA PRO A 44 4.28 14.38 -0.74
C PRO A 44 5.43 15.33 -1.11
N GLU A 45 5.81 16.25 -0.23
CA GLU A 45 6.90 17.20 -0.48
C GLU A 45 8.26 16.58 -0.19
N THR A 46 8.39 15.92 0.94
CA THR A 46 9.62 15.24 1.38
C THR A 46 9.71 13.80 0.91
N ARG A 47 8.59 13.21 0.47
CA ARG A 47 8.44 11.78 0.12
C ARG A 47 8.73 10.84 1.28
N GLN A 48 8.65 11.34 2.49
CA GLN A 48 8.73 10.54 3.69
C GLN A 48 7.43 9.76 3.89
N LEU A 49 7.57 8.46 4.12
CA LEU A 49 6.47 7.52 4.33
C LEU A 49 6.61 6.89 5.71
N ASP A 50 5.63 7.09 6.55
CA ASP A 50 5.47 6.42 7.84
C ASP A 50 4.41 5.32 7.71
N LEU A 51 4.74 4.11 8.14
CA LEU A 51 3.88 2.92 8.04
C LEU A 51 3.68 2.29 9.42
N SER A 52 2.52 1.68 9.61
CA SER A 52 2.24 0.79 10.73
C SER A 52 1.26 -0.30 10.30
N SER A 53 1.46 -1.54 10.75
CA SER A 53 0.63 -2.69 10.37
C SER A 53 -0.01 -3.35 11.59
N ALA A 54 -1.24 -3.77 11.41
CA ALA A 54 -2.00 -4.60 12.33
C ALA A 54 -2.40 -5.91 11.61
N GLY A 55 -1.44 -6.82 11.40
CA GLY A 55 -1.66 -8.14 10.80
C GLY A 55 -2.00 -8.13 9.31
N HIS A 56 -1.70 -7.04 8.60
CA HIS A 56 -1.96 -6.92 7.17
C HIS A 56 -0.77 -7.45 6.34
N PRO A 57 -0.98 -7.94 5.10
CA PRO A 57 0.11 -8.30 4.20
C PRO A 57 1.16 -7.21 4.07
N LEU A 58 2.43 -7.61 3.96
CA LEU A 58 3.54 -6.66 3.88
C LEU A 58 3.51 -5.87 2.58
N PRO A 59 3.72 -4.54 2.62
CA PRO A 59 3.85 -3.73 1.43
C PRO A 59 5.04 -4.15 0.57
N LEU A 60 4.89 -4.09 -0.75
CA LEU A 60 6.00 -4.29 -1.68
C LEU A 60 6.54 -2.93 -2.15
N LEU A 61 7.84 -2.74 -1.98
CA LEU A 61 8.56 -1.60 -2.52
C LEU A 61 9.42 -2.05 -3.70
N HIS A 62 9.15 -1.50 -4.88
CA HIS A 62 10.00 -1.65 -6.05
C HIS A 62 10.87 -0.40 -6.19
N ASN A 63 12.16 -0.59 -6.07
CA ASN A 63 13.19 0.42 -6.27
C ASN A 63 14.42 -0.19 -6.96
N ASP A 64 15.10 0.57 -7.77
CA ASP A 64 16.34 0.18 -8.46
C ASP A 64 16.26 -1.22 -9.12
N GLY A 65 15.12 -1.54 -9.74
CA GLY A 65 14.89 -2.82 -10.44
C GLY A 65 14.66 -4.02 -9.52
N THR A 66 14.56 -3.80 -8.22
CA THR A 66 14.29 -4.87 -7.22
C THR A 66 12.99 -4.63 -6.49
N VAL A 67 12.30 -5.72 -6.15
CA VAL A 67 11.10 -5.68 -5.31
C VAL A 67 11.40 -6.33 -3.99
N GLN A 68 11.11 -5.63 -2.91
CA GLN A 68 11.30 -6.12 -1.53
C GLN A 68 10.07 -5.85 -0.68
N GLU A 69 9.83 -6.69 0.32
CA GLU A 69 8.82 -6.44 1.33
C GLU A 69 9.31 -5.41 2.34
N ILE A 70 8.45 -4.46 2.72
CA ILE A 70 8.71 -3.60 3.86
C ILE A 70 8.29 -4.37 5.11
N GLU A 71 9.28 -4.84 5.88
CA GLU A 71 9.04 -5.61 7.09
C GLU A 71 8.37 -4.75 8.17
N ILE A 72 7.10 -5.03 8.43
CA ILE A 72 6.31 -4.36 9.45
C ILE A 72 5.23 -5.29 9.98
N TYR A 73 5.28 -5.61 11.26
CA TYR A 73 4.41 -6.60 11.88
C TYR A 73 3.60 -6.00 13.02
N GLY A 74 2.45 -6.57 13.28
CA GLY A 74 1.58 -6.20 14.41
C GLY A 74 0.41 -7.14 14.54
N LEU A 75 -0.15 -7.25 15.73
CA LEU A 75 -1.36 -8.04 15.95
C LEU A 75 -2.56 -7.40 15.25
N PRO A 76 -3.45 -8.19 14.61
CA PRO A 76 -4.72 -7.68 14.11
C PRO A 76 -5.49 -6.90 15.19
N LEU A 77 -6.22 -5.87 14.74
CA LEU A 77 -7.04 -5.06 15.62
C LEU A 77 -8.19 -5.90 16.19
N GLY A 78 -8.50 -5.68 17.47
CA GLY A 78 -9.60 -6.37 18.16
C GLY A 78 -9.20 -7.62 18.91
N LEU A 79 -7.97 -8.16 18.72
CA LEU A 79 -7.51 -9.37 19.41
C LEU A 79 -7.04 -9.12 20.85
N LYS A 80 -6.31 -8.00 21.08
CA LYS A 80 -5.73 -7.69 22.38
C LYS A 80 -5.72 -6.17 22.60
N SER A 81 -6.41 -5.69 23.63
CA SER A 81 -6.65 -4.26 23.84
C SER A 81 -5.37 -3.44 24.13
N ASP A 82 -4.37 -4.06 24.73
CA ASP A 82 -3.07 -3.48 25.06
C ASP A 82 -1.97 -3.76 23.99
N ALA A 83 -2.37 -4.21 22.78
CA ALA A 83 -1.44 -4.40 21.69
C ALA A 83 -0.73 -3.08 21.32
N THR A 84 0.58 -3.19 21.09
CA THR A 84 1.43 -2.11 20.62
C THR A 84 1.77 -2.32 19.16
N TYR A 85 1.98 -1.22 18.44
CA TYR A 85 2.30 -1.23 17.02
C TYR A 85 3.63 -0.52 16.77
N GLN A 86 4.40 -1.04 15.84
CA GLN A 86 5.65 -0.42 15.42
C GLN A 86 5.40 0.58 14.30
N LYS A 87 6.24 1.59 14.21
CA LYS A 87 6.31 2.50 13.09
C LYS A 87 7.57 2.19 12.28
N VAL A 88 7.41 2.02 10.98
CA VAL A 88 8.51 1.98 10.02
C VAL A 88 8.51 3.27 9.23
N HIS A 89 9.70 3.83 9.05
CA HIS A 89 9.92 5.05 8.28
C HIS A 89 10.79 4.74 7.08
N CYS A 90 10.38 5.18 5.90
CA CYS A 90 11.19 5.12 4.69
C CYS A 90 11.00 6.38 3.84
N THR A 91 11.96 6.66 2.96
CA THR A 91 11.86 7.74 1.98
C THR A 91 11.76 7.14 0.60
N LEU A 92 10.76 7.55 -0.16
CA LEU A 92 10.57 7.09 -1.53
C LEU A 92 11.41 7.93 -2.50
N SER A 93 12.22 7.27 -3.32
CA SER A 93 12.98 7.90 -4.41
C SER A 93 12.11 8.16 -5.63
N PRO A 94 12.48 9.10 -6.52
CA PRO A 94 11.80 9.25 -7.80
C PRO A 94 11.90 7.96 -8.62
N GLY A 95 10.76 7.48 -9.10
CA GLY A 95 10.66 6.20 -9.82
C GLY A 95 10.21 5.03 -8.97
N ASP A 96 10.29 5.11 -7.64
CA ASP A 96 9.84 4.05 -6.75
C ASP A 96 8.34 3.76 -6.93
N THR A 97 8.00 2.50 -6.73
CA THR A 97 6.62 2.02 -6.71
C THR A 97 6.33 1.29 -5.41
N LEU A 98 5.36 1.78 -4.65
CA LEU A 98 4.84 1.09 -3.47
C LEU A 98 3.52 0.41 -3.85
N LEU A 99 3.41 -0.89 -3.59
CA LEU A 99 2.21 -1.67 -3.79
C LEU A 99 1.71 -2.19 -2.45
N LEU A 100 0.44 -1.87 -2.14
CA LEU A 100 -0.30 -2.41 -1.00
C LEU A 100 -1.39 -3.32 -1.55
N TYR A 101 -1.63 -4.45 -0.89
CA TYR A 101 -2.60 -5.44 -1.37
C TYR A 101 -3.25 -6.20 -0.21
N THR A 102 -4.41 -6.78 -0.44
CA THR A 102 -5.03 -7.72 0.47
C THR A 102 -4.67 -9.15 0.08
N ASP A 103 -4.77 -10.07 1.05
CA ASP A 103 -4.53 -11.50 0.89
C ASP A 103 -5.34 -12.13 -0.24
N GLY A 104 -6.55 -11.62 -0.53
CA GLY A 104 -7.36 -12.04 -1.68
C GLY A 104 -6.63 -11.99 -3.05
N VAL A 105 -5.50 -11.26 -3.16
CA VAL A 105 -4.63 -11.33 -4.34
C VAL A 105 -3.76 -12.58 -4.31
N THR A 106 -3.01 -12.78 -3.22
CA THR A 106 -2.01 -13.85 -3.11
C THR A 106 -2.63 -15.21 -2.76
N GLU A 107 -3.79 -15.22 -2.11
CA GLU A 107 -4.51 -16.43 -1.73
C GLU A 107 -5.53 -16.88 -2.79
N SER A 108 -5.59 -16.21 -3.95
CA SER A 108 -6.36 -16.67 -5.10
C SER A 108 -5.95 -18.10 -5.49
N LEU A 109 -6.91 -19.02 -5.55
CA LEU A 109 -6.69 -20.44 -5.84
C LEU A 109 -7.00 -20.78 -7.30
N ASN A 110 -6.15 -21.57 -7.93
CA ASN A 110 -6.46 -22.19 -9.22
C ASN A 110 -7.29 -23.47 -9.07
N LEU A 111 -7.64 -24.12 -10.19
CA LEU A 111 -8.41 -25.37 -10.18
C LEU A 111 -7.68 -26.53 -9.49
N SER A 112 -6.35 -26.50 -9.43
CA SER A 112 -5.53 -27.45 -8.69
C SER A 112 -5.39 -27.12 -7.20
N ARG A 113 -6.06 -26.05 -6.72
CA ARG A 113 -5.98 -25.53 -5.34
C ARG A 113 -4.58 -25.02 -4.96
N GLU A 114 -3.83 -24.55 -5.92
CA GLU A 114 -2.55 -23.87 -5.69
C GLU A 114 -2.80 -22.37 -5.52
N LEU A 115 -2.10 -21.75 -4.57
CA LEU A 115 -2.16 -20.30 -4.34
C LEU A 115 -1.47 -19.54 -5.48
N PHE A 116 -1.99 -18.37 -5.79
CA PHE A 116 -1.30 -17.41 -6.67
C PHE A 116 0.10 -17.09 -6.12
N GLY A 117 0.16 -16.76 -4.84
CA GLY A 117 1.40 -16.62 -4.07
C GLY A 117 2.10 -15.28 -4.27
N LEU A 118 2.98 -14.97 -3.32
CA LEU A 118 3.75 -13.73 -3.29
C LEU A 118 4.77 -13.63 -4.44
N GLU A 119 5.40 -14.75 -4.79
CA GLU A 119 6.44 -14.77 -5.84
C GLU A 119 5.90 -14.29 -7.20
N ARG A 120 4.68 -14.72 -7.58
CA ARG A 120 4.04 -14.25 -8.82
C ARG A 120 3.69 -12.78 -8.75
N LEU A 121 3.26 -12.28 -7.58
CA LEU A 121 2.98 -10.86 -7.40
C LEU A 121 4.26 -10.02 -7.52
N ILE A 122 5.34 -10.42 -6.87
CA ILE A 122 6.67 -9.76 -6.97
C ILE A 122 7.12 -9.70 -8.43
N LYS A 123 7.04 -10.82 -9.16
CA LYS A 123 7.41 -10.88 -10.57
C LYS A 123 6.60 -9.91 -11.43
N LEU A 124 5.28 -9.82 -11.20
CA LEU A 124 4.43 -8.87 -11.91
C LEU A 124 4.83 -7.41 -11.65
N VAL A 125 5.19 -7.08 -10.41
CA VAL A 125 5.65 -5.73 -10.06
C VAL A 125 7.00 -5.44 -10.72
N GLN A 126 7.94 -6.37 -10.70
CA GLN A 126 9.25 -6.26 -11.32
C GLN A 126 9.19 -6.04 -12.83
N GLU A 127 8.32 -6.78 -13.53
CA GLU A 127 8.16 -6.68 -14.98
C GLU A 127 7.51 -5.37 -15.46
N HIS A 128 7.01 -4.54 -14.51
CA HIS A 128 6.23 -3.32 -14.80
C HIS A 128 6.89 -2.04 -14.31
N ASP A 129 8.21 -1.98 -14.36
CA ASP A 129 9.00 -0.87 -13.84
C ASP A 129 8.64 0.51 -14.45
N ASN A 130 8.27 0.57 -15.71
CA ASN A 130 7.98 1.81 -16.42
C ASN A 130 6.50 2.24 -16.39
N CYS A 131 5.66 1.57 -15.63
CA CYS A 131 4.22 1.81 -15.69
C CYS A 131 3.74 2.94 -14.79
N VAL A 132 2.77 3.67 -15.29
CA VAL A 132 1.84 4.47 -14.48
C VAL A 132 1.09 3.52 -13.53
N ALA A 133 0.64 4.00 -12.38
CA ALA A 133 0.01 3.16 -11.35
C ALA A 133 -1.19 2.35 -11.86
N ALA A 134 -2.07 2.96 -12.66
CA ALA A 134 -3.31 2.31 -13.09
C ALA A 134 -3.11 1.04 -13.93
N PRO A 135 -2.22 0.97 -14.93
CA PRO A 135 -1.96 -0.28 -15.66
C PRO A 135 -1.42 -1.41 -14.78
N LEU A 136 -0.58 -1.10 -13.78
CA LEU A 136 -0.08 -2.10 -12.85
C LEU A 136 -1.22 -2.70 -12.02
N ILE A 137 -2.11 -1.87 -11.46
CA ILE A 137 -3.29 -2.33 -10.72
C ILE A 137 -4.14 -3.27 -11.59
N GLN A 138 -4.46 -2.84 -12.81
CA GLN A 138 -5.27 -3.64 -13.73
C GLN A 138 -4.63 -4.97 -14.05
N ARG A 139 -3.30 -4.98 -14.29
CA ARG A 139 -2.58 -6.21 -14.61
C ARG A 139 -2.53 -7.16 -13.42
N VAL A 140 -2.25 -6.69 -12.21
CA VAL A 140 -2.25 -7.54 -11.01
C VAL A 140 -3.61 -8.19 -10.82
N LEU A 141 -4.68 -7.41 -10.82
CA LEU A 141 -6.04 -7.93 -10.63
C LEU A 141 -6.48 -8.86 -11.77
N ALA A 142 -6.14 -8.53 -13.03
CA ALA A 142 -6.48 -9.38 -14.18
C ALA A 142 -5.72 -10.72 -14.13
N THR A 143 -4.43 -10.70 -13.74
CA THR A 143 -3.63 -11.92 -13.65
C THR A 143 -4.10 -12.82 -12.51
N ALA A 144 -4.40 -12.27 -11.33
CA ALA A 144 -4.96 -13.03 -10.21
C ALA A 144 -6.32 -13.66 -10.57
N ARG A 145 -7.20 -12.91 -11.22
CA ARG A 145 -8.50 -13.43 -11.72
C ARG A 145 -8.33 -14.53 -12.79
N ALA A 146 -7.42 -14.33 -13.74
CA ALA A 146 -7.13 -15.31 -14.77
C ALA A 146 -6.55 -16.60 -14.16
N TYR A 147 -5.73 -16.49 -13.14
CA TYR A 147 -5.18 -17.62 -12.41
C TYR A 147 -6.27 -18.44 -11.70
N SER A 148 -7.23 -17.79 -11.07
CA SER A 148 -8.37 -18.48 -10.44
C SER A 148 -9.33 -19.08 -11.45
N GLY A 149 -9.44 -18.51 -12.64
CA GLY A 149 -10.26 -19.05 -13.71
C GLY A 149 -11.70 -19.35 -13.25
N ARG A 150 -12.13 -20.61 -13.49
CA ARG A 150 -13.48 -21.08 -13.09
C ARG A 150 -13.61 -21.41 -11.61
N ALA A 151 -12.51 -21.47 -10.83
CA ALA A 151 -12.59 -21.68 -9.39
C ALA A 151 -13.24 -20.51 -8.66
N GLY A 152 -13.25 -19.33 -9.32
CA GLY A 152 -13.77 -18.09 -8.74
C GLY A 152 -12.81 -17.47 -7.74
N GLN A 153 -13.04 -16.21 -7.44
CA GLN A 153 -12.30 -15.48 -6.41
C GLN A 153 -12.94 -15.79 -5.05
N ALA A 154 -12.16 -16.36 -4.13
CA ALA A 154 -12.65 -16.79 -2.81
C ALA A 154 -12.82 -15.59 -1.85
N ASP A 155 -12.07 -14.50 -2.06
CA ASP A 155 -12.09 -13.31 -1.22
C ASP A 155 -11.90 -12.03 -2.05
N ASP A 156 -12.21 -10.88 -1.44
CA ASP A 156 -12.09 -9.57 -2.08
C ASP A 156 -10.61 -9.18 -2.27
N ALA A 157 -10.20 -8.94 -3.52
CA ALA A 157 -8.86 -8.49 -3.85
C ALA A 157 -8.81 -6.97 -3.99
N THR A 158 -8.03 -6.32 -3.15
CA THR A 158 -7.77 -4.88 -3.21
C THR A 158 -6.30 -4.64 -3.51
N VAL A 159 -6.02 -3.71 -4.40
CA VAL A 159 -4.66 -3.27 -4.74
C VAL A 159 -4.60 -1.75 -4.73
N VAL A 160 -3.60 -1.20 -4.06
CA VAL A 160 -3.28 0.24 -4.09
C VAL A 160 -1.85 0.38 -4.57
N VAL A 161 -1.63 1.24 -5.55
CA VAL A 161 -0.29 1.54 -6.06
C VAL A 161 -0.02 3.03 -5.90
N LEU A 162 1.10 3.35 -5.28
CA LEU A 162 1.67 4.68 -5.22
C LEU A 162 2.95 4.67 -6.05
N LYS A 163 3.06 5.59 -7.01
CA LYS A 163 4.27 5.78 -7.81
C LYS A 163 4.79 7.18 -7.66
N THR A 164 6.08 7.30 -7.38
CA THR A 164 6.75 8.59 -7.30
C THR A 164 7.26 9.00 -8.68
N CYS A 165 6.84 10.18 -9.14
CA CYS A 165 7.33 10.74 -10.40
C CYS A 165 8.56 11.62 -10.16
N PRO A 166 9.52 11.71 -11.12
CA PRO A 166 10.52 12.76 -11.10
C PRO A 166 9.84 14.14 -11.07
N ARG A 167 10.34 15.06 -10.25
CA ARG A 167 9.87 16.46 -10.34
C ARG A 167 10.22 16.98 -11.72
N THR A 168 9.23 17.26 -12.54
CA THR A 168 9.41 18.10 -13.73
C THR A 168 9.73 19.50 -13.24
N VAL A 169 11.03 19.86 -13.24
CA VAL A 169 11.43 21.27 -13.07
C VAL A 169 10.88 21.99 -14.29
N PRO A 170 10.01 23.01 -14.15
CA PRO A 170 9.60 23.81 -15.30
C PRO A 170 10.86 24.39 -15.94
N SER A 171 11.08 24.13 -17.21
CA SER A 171 12.17 24.77 -17.95
C SER A 171 12.10 26.29 -17.74
N PRO A 172 13.20 26.96 -17.37
CA PRO A 172 13.20 28.41 -17.25
C PRO A 172 12.73 28.99 -18.57
N GLY A 173 11.57 29.65 -18.54
CA GLY A 173 10.89 30.15 -19.72
C GLY A 173 11.86 30.95 -20.59
N HIS A 174 11.88 30.57 -21.84
CA HIS A 174 12.54 31.33 -22.90
C HIS A 174 11.95 32.76 -22.88
N ARG A 175 12.67 33.69 -22.26
CA ARG A 175 12.30 35.11 -22.33
C ARG A 175 12.36 35.49 -23.81
N SER A 176 11.20 35.55 -24.42
CA SER A 176 11.03 36.16 -25.73
C SER A 176 11.54 37.60 -25.65
N SER A 177 12.69 37.85 -26.25
CA SER A 177 13.20 39.21 -26.50
C SER A 177 12.30 39.87 -27.53
N ALA A 178 11.35 40.66 -27.08
CA ALA A 178 10.60 41.56 -27.97
C ALA A 178 11.58 42.59 -28.60
N PRO A 179 11.50 42.82 -29.91
CA PRO A 179 12.31 43.87 -30.57
C PRO A 179 11.80 45.23 -30.11
N ARG A 180 12.75 46.14 -29.80
CA ARG A 180 12.45 47.56 -29.52
C ARG A 180 12.04 48.24 -30.83
N PRO A 181 10.97 49.04 -30.83
CA PRO A 181 10.66 49.90 -32.00
C PRO A 181 11.67 51.05 -32.10
N SER A 182 12.00 51.38 -33.35
CA SER A 182 12.87 52.48 -33.78
C SER A 182 12.25 53.82 -33.53
#